data_a4bd1eb86de51f5be2c44df723838cb6
#
_entry.id   a4bd1eb86de51f5be2c44df723838cb6
#
_cell.length_a   1.000
_cell.length_b   1.000
_cell.length_c   1.000
_cell.angle_alpha   90.00
_cell.angle_beta   90.00
_cell.angle_gamma   90.00
#
_symmetry.space_group_name_H-M   'P 1'
#
loop_
_entity.id
_entity.type
_entity.pdbx_description
1 polymer ?
#
loop_
_entity_poly.entity_id
_entity_poly.type
_entity_poly.pdbx_seq_one_letter_code
_entity_poly.pdbx_strand_id
1 'polypeptide(L)'
;MESHSLRLGYWVLVPAVIIAAGILGYYTFRSSQEHAELGEETIAQSLLSVAQQRVQEVERYIRSSDNTVYRLVNPNDSGTIDSVWLPAAEVETPSVRAVLLVDAEGNVIQWASTQDRKTRREFLRVFRQYLVESLDLSSSDPRLSRHVHQQVDGQSYLLSYKAHSTLAGQLTYIVAYHDTGYLVDEVFPAMFAGDEETTRYNVVDESNQAVFGPDLSDVSTYTVGHRFPTTLYEWRLQVAPRQAALLQAQSLFRLRGTAALPIVSFVIILLSAIFFLFAAEKERRLNKLKSELMANVSHELKTPLSVVRMFADMLRSDRVPSDERRHEYLDIICRESERLTSLIDNVLDFSALDSGQGNYRLRKGDLGDAVARALDAFR
;
A
#
# COMPACT_ATOMS: atom_id res chain seq x y z
N MET A 1 48.68 19.77 -11.61
CA MET A 1 47.39 19.71 -12.34
C MET A 1 46.44 18.61 -11.84
N GLU A 2 46.91 17.57 -11.14
CA GLU A 2 46.07 16.43 -10.63
C GLU A 2 45.16 16.77 -9.42
N SER A 3 45.50 17.78 -8.62
CA SER A 3 44.71 18.12 -7.41
C SER A 3 43.35 18.78 -7.71
N HIS A 4 43.17 19.38 -8.89
CA HIS A 4 41.94 20.04 -9.28
C HIS A 4 40.87 19.05 -9.82
N SER A 5 41.29 17.98 -10.52
CA SER A 5 40.40 16.98 -11.07
C SER A 5 39.73 16.10 -9.98
N LEU A 6 40.49 15.78 -8.93
CA LEU A 6 39.99 15.05 -7.78
C LEU A 6 38.96 15.85 -6.95
N ARG A 7 39.21 17.18 -6.79
CA ARG A 7 38.26 18.08 -6.10
C ARG A 7 36.93 18.15 -6.87
N LEU A 8 36.96 18.27 -8.19
CA LEU A 8 35.75 18.31 -9.03
C LEU A 8 34.94 17.02 -8.94
N GLY A 9 35.60 15.85 -8.88
CA GLY A 9 34.95 14.56 -8.73
C GLY A 9 34.10 14.45 -7.44
N TYR A 10 34.63 14.89 -6.29
CA TYR A 10 33.91 14.84 -5.02
C TYR A 10 32.71 15.80 -4.96
N TRP A 11 32.86 17.01 -5.48
CA TRP A 11 31.82 18.03 -5.51
C TRP A 11 30.66 17.67 -6.45
N VAL A 12 30.90 16.79 -7.41
CA VAL A 12 29.86 16.27 -8.34
C VAL A 12 29.29 14.94 -7.87
N LEU A 13 30.14 14.04 -7.38
CA LEU A 13 29.72 12.67 -7.02
C LEU A 13 28.81 12.64 -5.78
N VAL A 14 29.12 13.42 -4.73
CA VAL A 14 28.31 13.44 -3.50
C VAL A 14 26.91 13.99 -3.74
N PRO A 15 26.71 15.16 -4.41
CA PRO A 15 25.37 15.62 -4.77
C PRO A 15 24.63 14.64 -5.70
N ALA A 16 25.33 14.03 -6.66
CA ALA A 16 24.73 13.06 -7.56
C ALA A 16 24.17 11.83 -6.81
N VAL A 17 24.91 11.30 -5.84
CA VAL A 17 24.46 10.18 -4.99
C VAL A 17 23.25 10.59 -4.12
N ILE A 18 23.26 11.79 -3.54
CA ILE A 18 22.14 12.32 -2.75
C ILE A 18 20.89 12.48 -3.61
N ILE A 19 21.05 13.05 -4.81
CA ILE A 19 19.95 13.23 -5.77
C ILE A 19 19.39 11.85 -6.21
N ALA A 20 20.26 10.91 -6.56
CA ALA A 20 19.86 9.56 -6.94
C ALA A 20 19.11 8.84 -5.82
N ALA A 21 19.57 8.96 -4.57
CA ALA A 21 18.91 8.42 -3.40
C ALA A 21 17.53 9.09 -3.15
N GLY A 22 17.44 10.39 -3.34
CA GLY A 22 16.18 11.15 -3.25
C GLY A 22 15.16 10.72 -4.32
N ILE A 23 15.62 10.56 -5.56
CA ILE A 23 14.78 10.06 -6.67
C ILE A 23 14.31 8.64 -6.37
N LEU A 24 15.19 7.74 -5.95
CA LEU A 24 14.83 6.36 -5.61
C LEU A 24 13.81 6.32 -4.46
N GLY A 25 14.01 7.11 -3.41
CA GLY A 25 13.09 7.25 -2.28
C GLY A 25 11.72 7.75 -2.71
N TYR A 26 11.67 8.76 -3.58
CA TYR A 26 10.43 9.28 -4.16
C TYR A 26 9.67 8.23 -4.98
N TYR A 27 10.37 7.52 -5.87
CA TYR A 27 9.75 6.46 -6.67
C TYR A 27 9.25 5.29 -5.83
N THR A 28 10.00 4.89 -4.79
CA THR A 28 9.57 3.82 -3.89
C THR A 28 8.33 4.23 -3.09
N PHE A 29 8.29 5.47 -2.61
CA PHE A 29 7.13 6.01 -1.89
C PHE A 29 5.90 6.08 -2.80
N ARG A 30 6.04 6.62 -4.01
CA ARG A 30 4.96 6.73 -4.99
C ARG A 30 4.43 5.36 -5.42
N SER A 31 5.30 4.42 -5.73
CA SER A 31 4.94 3.04 -6.07
C SER A 31 4.17 2.35 -4.94
N SER A 32 4.55 2.61 -3.69
CA SER A 32 3.85 2.07 -2.52
C SER A 32 2.41 2.62 -2.39
N GLN A 33 2.19 3.90 -2.70
CA GLN A 33 0.84 4.48 -2.73
C GLN A 33 -0.01 3.88 -3.87
N GLU A 34 0.53 3.79 -5.07
CA GLU A 34 -0.17 3.21 -6.23
C GLU A 34 -0.57 1.74 -5.97
N HIS A 35 0.28 0.95 -5.31
CA HIS A 35 -0.06 -0.44 -4.94
C HIS A 35 -1.13 -0.53 -3.83
N ALA A 36 -1.20 0.44 -2.93
CA ALA A 36 -2.25 0.47 -1.91
C ALA A 36 -3.62 0.78 -2.54
N GLU A 37 -3.70 1.78 -3.42
CA GLU A 37 -4.93 2.14 -4.15
C GLU A 37 -5.43 0.99 -5.04
N LEU A 38 -4.53 0.32 -5.78
CA LEU A 38 -4.89 -0.85 -6.59
C LEU A 38 -5.40 -2.02 -5.75
N GLY A 39 -4.90 -2.20 -4.54
CA GLY A 39 -5.37 -3.21 -3.61
C GLY A 39 -6.80 -2.94 -3.13
N GLU A 40 -7.13 -1.71 -2.79
CA GLU A 40 -8.48 -1.30 -2.39
C GLU A 40 -9.47 -1.42 -3.56
N GLU A 41 -9.09 -1.00 -4.75
CA GLU A 41 -9.92 -1.12 -5.95
C GLU A 41 -10.21 -2.59 -6.30
N THR A 42 -9.22 -3.47 -6.19
CA THR A 42 -9.39 -4.91 -6.43
C THR A 42 -10.36 -5.54 -5.44
N ILE A 43 -10.29 -5.17 -4.15
CA ILE A 43 -11.22 -5.63 -3.12
C ILE A 43 -12.64 -5.12 -3.44
N ALA A 44 -12.79 -3.84 -3.77
CA ALA A 44 -14.08 -3.26 -4.10
C ALA A 44 -14.72 -3.91 -5.34
N GLN A 45 -13.95 -4.18 -6.38
CA GLN A 45 -14.42 -4.89 -7.58
C GLN A 45 -14.84 -6.33 -7.27
N SER A 46 -14.09 -7.04 -6.44
CA SER A 46 -14.42 -8.39 -6.00
C SER A 46 -15.74 -8.40 -5.21
N LEU A 47 -15.91 -7.48 -4.26
CA LEU A 47 -17.13 -7.34 -3.46
C LEU A 47 -18.34 -6.96 -4.33
N LEU A 48 -18.12 -6.07 -5.32
CA LEU A 48 -19.17 -5.71 -6.27
C LEU A 48 -19.63 -6.91 -7.10
N SER A 49 -18.71 -7.76 -7.54
CA SER A 49 -19.02 -9.00 -8.24
C SER A 49 -19.86 -9.94 -7.37
N VAL A 50 -19.49 -10.09 -6.08
CA VAL A 50 -20.26 -10.88 -5.12
C VAL A 50 -21.65 -10.29 -4.92
N ALA A 51 -21.77 -8.96 -4.73
CA ALA A 51 -23.03 -8.29 -4.56
C ALA A 51 -23.96 -8.50 -5.79
N GLN A 52 -23.42 -8.35 -7.00
CA GLN A 52 -24.14 -8.58 -8.25
C GLN A 52 -24.64 -10.03 -8.37
N GLN A 53 -23.79 -11.00 -8.05
CA GLN A 53 -24.16 -12.40 -8.08
C GLN A 53 -25.30 -12.69 -7.11
N ARG A 54 -25.21 -12.22 -5.85
CA ARG A 54 -26.25 -12.45 -4.84
C ARG A 54 -27.58 -11.76 -5.19
N VAL A 55 -27.52 -10.54 -5.72
CA VAL A 55 -28.73 -9.86 -6.23
C VAL A 55 -29.38 -10.68 -7.33
N GLN A 56 -28.61 -11.19 -8.29
CA GLN A 56 -29.14 -12.05 -9.37
C GLN A 56 -29.74 -13.36 -8.84
N GLU A 57 -29.18 -13.94 -7.79
CA GLU A 57 -29.73 -15.16 -7.16
C GLU A 57 -31.09 -14.88 -6.52
N VAL A 58 -31.24 -13.79 -5.77
CA VAL A 58 -32.52 -13.38 -5.18
C VAL A 58 -33.56 -13.06 -6.28
N GLU A 59 -33.19 -12.29 -7.28
CA GLU A 59 -34.10 -11.97 -8.38
C GLU A 59 -34.52 -13.22 -9.19
N ARG A 60 -33.61 -14.18 -9.33
CA ARG A 60 -33.92 -15.47 -9.98
C ARG A 60 -34.92 -16.28 -9.16
N TYR A 61 -34.77 -16.27 -7.83
CA TYR A 61 -35.73 -16.94 -6.94
C TYR A 61 -37.14 -16.35 -7.09
N ILE A 62 -37.26 -14.99 -7.03
CA ILE A 62 -38.55 -14.29 -7.17
C ILE A 62 -39.17 -14.62 -8.54
N ARG A 63 -38.41 -14.45 -9.62
CA ARG A 63 -38.89 -14.75 -10.98
C ARG A 63 -39.24 -16.23 -11.19
N SER A 64 -38.56 -17.16 -10.51
CA SER A 64 -38.90 -18.58 -10.54
C SER A 64 -40.26 -18.85 -9.90
N SER A 65 -40.52 -18.19 -8.75
CA SER A 65 -41.84 -18.25 -8.07
C SER A 65 -42.94 -17.66 -8.94
N ASP A 66 -42.69 -16.53 -9.61
CA ASP A 66 -43.61 -15.89 -10.58
C ASP A 66 -43.97 -16.85 -11.72
N ASN A 67 -42.96 -17.45 -12.34
CA ASN A 67 -43.17 -18.38 -13.46
C ASN A 67 -43.96 -19.60 -13.03
N THR A 68 -43.81 -20.04 -11.78
CA THR A 68 -44.60 -21.13 -11.23
C THR A 68 -46.06 -20.70 -11.04
N VAL A 69 -46.33 -19.51 -10.50
CA VAL A 69 -47.69 -18.94 -10.42
C VAL A 69 -48.34 -18.89 -11.80
N TYR A 70 -47.62 -18.29 -12.79
CA TYR A 70 -48.17 -18.12 -14.16
C TYR A 70 -48.41 -19.46 -14.88
N ARG A 71 -47.75 -20.53 -14.47
CA ARG A 71 -48.01 -21.90 -14.96
C ARG A 71 -49.23 -22.55 -14.31
N LEU A 72 -49.42 -22.32 -12.99
CA LEU A 72 -50.50 -22.94 -12.21
C LEU A 72 -51.86 -22.25 -12.41
N VAL A 73 -51.84 -20.96 -12.74
CA VAL A 73 -53.05 -20.15 -12.90
C VAL A 73 -53.43 -20.00 -14.36
N ASN A 74 -54.62 -20.43 -14.73
CA ASN A 74 -55.14 -20.23 -16.06
C ASN A 74 -56.14 -19.04 -16.09
N PRO A 75 -55.81 -17.93 -16.75
CA PRO A 75 -56.68 -16.73 -16.78
C PRO A 75 -58.03 -16.96 -17.48
N ASN A 76 -58.17 -18.01 -18.30
CA ASN A 76 -59.42 -18.39 -18.93
C ASN A 76 -60.33 -19.22 -18.00
N ASP A 77 -59.77 -19.75 -16.91
CA ASP A 77 -60.48 -20.49 -15.87
C ASP A 77 -60.04 -19.95 -14.50
N SER A 78 -60.75 -18.95 -14.01
CA SER A 78 -60.44 -18.30 -12.74
C SER A 78 -60.50 -19.25 -11.53
N GLY A 79 -61.20 -20.37 -11.64
CA GLY A 79 -61.24 -21.41 -10.61
C GLY A 79 -59.90 -22.07 -10.34
N THR A 80 -58.92 -21.97 -11.26
CA THR A 80 -57.57 -22.54 -11.10
C THR A 80 -56.78 -21.87 -9.96
N ILE A 81 -57.10 -20.65 -9.56
CA ILE A 81 -56.49 -20.01 -8.41
C ILE A 81 -56.80 -20.78 -7.13
N ASP A 82 -58.05 -21.13 -6.92
CA ASP A 82 -58.49 -21.84 -5.71
C ASP A 82 -58.23 -23.36 -5.77
N SER A 83 -58.36 -23.95 -6.97
CA SER A 83 -58.30 -25.42 -7.12
C SER A 83 -56.87 -25.93 -7.41
N VAL A 84 -56.00 -25.15 -8.00
CA VAL A 84 -54.65 -25.58 -8.42
C VAL A 84 -53.56 -24.82 -7.65
N TRP A 85 -53.59 -23.49 -7.72
CA TRP A 85 -52.50 -22.72 -7.07
C TRP A 85 -52.60 -22.78 -5.54
N LEU A 86 -53.76 -22.51 -4.94
CA LEU A 86 -53.88 -22.38 -3.49
C LEU A 86 -53.45 -23.65 -2.72
N PRO A 87 -53.76 -24.87 -3.13
CA PRO A 87 -53.28 -26.10 -2.49
C PRO A 87 -51.75 -26.32 -2.65
N ALA A 88 -51.16 -25.82 -3.73
CA ALA A 88 -49.73 -25.99 -4.03
C ALA A 88 -48.88 -24.85 -3.49
N ALA A 89 -49.50 -23.74 -3.06
CA ALA A 89 -48.82 -22.47 -2.76
C ALA A 89 -47.69 -22.60 -1.72
N GLU A 90 -47.91 -23.31 -0.62
CA GLU A 90 -46.93 -23.47 0.46
C GLU A 90 -45.68 -24.25 0.04
N VAL A 91 -45.80 -25.15 -0.94
CA VAL A 91 -44.68 -25.97 -1.41
C VAL A 91 -44.01 -25.41 -2.64
N GLU A 92 -44.77 -24.98 -3.64
CA GLU A 92 -44.23 -24.56 -4.93
C GLU A 92 -43.87 -23.05 -4.99
N THR A 93 -44.61 -22.22 -4.23
CA THR A 93 -44.43 -20.76 -4.24
C THR A 93 -44.50 -20.16 -2.81
N PRO A 94 -43.64 -20.58 -1.87
CA PRO A 94 -43.80 -20.26 -0.45
C PRO A 94 -43.65 -18.74 -0.15
N SER A 95 -43.00 -17.97 -1.01
CA SER A 95 -42.95 -16.53 -0.89
C SER A 95 -44.21 -15.82 -1.37
N VAL A 96 -45.08 -16.46 -2.15
CA VAL A 96 -46.29 -15.85 -2.70
C VAL A 96 -47.46 -16.07 -1.74
N ARG A 97 -48.06 -14.99 -1.24
CA ARG A 97 -49.15 -15.00 -0.26
C ARG A 97 -50.53 -14.78 -0.87
N ALA A 98 -50.59 -14.14 -2.02
CA ALA A 98 -51.87 -13.99 -2.72
C ALA A 98 -51.66 -13.93 -4.23
N VAL A 99 -52.64 -14.43 -4.96
CA VAL A 99 -52.73 -14.31 -6.41
C VAL A 99 -54.08 -13.71 -6.78
N LEU A 100 -54.05 -12.72 -7.70
CA LEU A 100 -55.24 -12.04 -8.18
C LEU A 100 -55.28 -12.11 -9.71
N LEU A 101 -56.51 -12.20 -10.25
CA LEU A 101 -56.79 -11.89 -11.65
C LEU A 101 -57.41 -10.49 -11.70
N VAL A 102 -56.82 -9.61 -12.49
CA VAL A 102 -57.23 -8.21 -12.58
C VAL A 102 -57.50 -7.89 -14.04
N ASP A 103 -58.57 -7.13 -14.31
CA ASP A 103 -58.88 -6.66 -15.65
C ASP A 103 -57.99 -5.45 -16.05
N ALA A 104 -58.19 -4.98 -17.27
CA ALA A 104 -57.43 -3.81 -17.78
C ALA A 104 -57.76 -2.48 -17.04
N GLU A 105 -58.89 -2.42 -16.38
CA GLU A 105 -59.38 -1.29 -15.60
C GLU A 105 -58.90 -1.36 -14.13
N GLY A 106 -58.21 -2.42 -13.72
CA GLY A 106 -57.71 -2.61 -12.36
C GLY A 106 -58.69 -3.31 -11.39
N ASN A 107 -59.86 -3.79 -11.89
CA ASN A 107 -60.79 -4.50 -11.03
C ASN A 107 -60.33 -5.93 -10.80
N VAL A 108 -60.51 -6.38 -9.56
CA VAL A 108 -60.19 -7.77 -9.17
C VAL A 108 -61.31 -8.68 -9.60
N ILE A 109 -61.07 -9.56 -10.57
CA ILE A 109 -62.01 -10.56 -11.09
C ILE A 109 -62.12 -11.74 -10.11
N GLN A 110 -60.99 -12.30 -9.73
CA GLN A 110 -60.87 -13.43 -8.81
C GLN A 110 -59.57 -13.31 -8.03
N TRP A 111 -59.52 -13.87 -6.82
CA TRP A 111 -58.31 -13.90 -6.03
C TRP A 111 -58.36 -14.94 -4.93
N ALA A 112 -57.18 -15.46 -4.52
CA ALA A 112 -57.04 -16.28 -3.34
C ALA A 112 -55.77 -15.89 -2.57
N SER A 113 -55.72 -16.27 -1.31
CA SER A 113 -54.56 -15.99 -0.43
C SER A 113 -54.41 -17.10 0.60
N THR A 114 -53.14 -17.43 0.90
CA THR A 114 -52.76 -18.36 1.98
C THR A 114 -52.83 -17.71 3.36
N GLN A 115 -52.96 -16.39 3.44
CA GLN A 115 -52.98 -15.63 4.71
C GLN A 115 -54.33 -15.79 5.45
N ASP A 116 -54.29 -15.48 6.75
CA ASP A 116 -55.48 -15.45 7.59
C ASP A 116 -56.51 -14.38 7.13
N ARG A 117 -57.75 -14.49 7.61
CA ARG A 117 -58.87 -13.67 7.16
C ARG A 117 -58.67 -12.17 7.38
N LYS A 118 -57.91 -11.77 8.45
CA LYS A 118 -57.67 -10.36 8.77
C LYS A 118 -56.65 -9.75 7.81
N THR A 119 -55.45 -10.36 7.72
CA THR A 119 -54.35 -9.94 6.85
C THR A 119 -54.77 -9.93 5.38
N ARG A 120 -55.54 -10.94 4.96
CA ARG A 120 -56.09 -11.02 3.61
C ARG A 120 -56.98 -9.85 3.25
N ARG A 121 -57.87 -9.38 4.19
CA ARG A 121 -58.73 -8.21 3.96
C ARG A 121 -57.96 -6.92 3.92
N GLU A 122 -56.93 -6.79 4.75
CA GLU A 122 -56.08 -5.63 4.79
C GLU A 122 -55.25 -5.50 3.52
N PHE A 123 -54.63 -6.57 3.05
CA PHE A 123 -53.95 -6.59 1.76
C PHE A 123 -54.86 -6.15 0.61
N LEU A 124 -56.05 -6.69 0.52
CA LEU A 124 -56.96 -6.34 -0.55
C LEU A 124 -57.40 -4.87 -0.51
N ARG A 125 -57.52 -4.29 0.70
CA ARG A 125 -57.79 -2.83 0.88
C ARG A 125 -56.61 -2.01 0.36
N VAL A 126 -55.39 -2.35 0.78
CA VAL A 126 -54.14 -1.67 0.36
C VAL A 126 -53.97 -1.81 -1.16
N PHE A 127 -54.16 -3.01 -1.68
CA PHE A 127 -54.07 -3.27 -3.12
C PHE A 127 -55.02 -2.35 -3.93
N ARG A 128 -56.30 -2.28 -3.57
CA ARG A 128 -57.29 -1.47 -4.29
C ARG A 128 -57.04 0.04 -4.13
N GLN A 129 -56.52 0.45 -3.02
CA GLN A 129 -56.35 1.90 -2.70
C GLN A 129 -55.06 2.50 -3.18
N TYR A 130 -53.97 1.75 -3.17
CA TYR A 130 -52.61 2.24 -3.40
C TYR A 130 -51.85 1.46 -4.49
N LEU A 131 -51.91 0.11 -4.49
CA LEU A 131 -51.00 -0.68 -5.30
C LEU A 131 -51.48 -0.83 -6.75
N VAL A 132 -52.81 -0.85 -7.00
CA VAL A 132 -53.38 -1.00 -8.35
C VAL A 132 -52.96 0.16 -9.29
N GLU A 133 -52.86 1.36 -8.77
CA GLU A 133 -52.42 2.54 -9.55
C GLU A 133 -50.97 2.47 -9.98
N SER A 134 -50.15 1.73 -9.22
CA SER A 134 -48.72 1.54 -9.53
C SER A 134 -48.50 0.45 -10.60
N LEU A 135 -49.54 -0.32 -10.94
CA LEU A 135 -49.44 -1.31 -12.01
C LEU A 135 -49.63 -0.65 -13.37
N ASP A 136 -48.66 -0.76 -14.26
CA ASP A 136 -48.79 -0.32 -15.65
C ASP A 136 -49.63 -1.31 -16.44
N LEU A 137 -50.95 -1.21 -16.29
CA LEU A 137 -51.93 -2.07 -16.97
C LEU A 137 -52.19 -1.66 -18.45
N SER A 138 -51.50 -0.64 -18.95
CA SER A 138 -51.56 -0.25 -20.36
C SER A 138 -50.74 -1.15 -21.28
N SER A 139 -49.77 -1.84 -20.73
CA SER A 139 -48.84 -2.70 -21.48
C SER A 139 -49.43 -4.09 -21.70
N SER A 140 -49.64 -4.42 -22.95
CA SER A 140 -50.24 -5.71 -23.38
C SER A 140 -49.21 -6.80 -23.79
N ASP A 141 -47.88 -6.59 -23.51
CA ASP A 141 -46.89 -7.60 -23.88
C ASP A 141 -46.97 -8.81 -22.91
N PRO A 142 -47.52 -9.97 -23.34
CA PRO A 142 -47.68 -11.13 -22.50
C PRO A 142 -46.34 -11.85 -22.22
N ARG A 143 -45.22 -11.42 -22.80
CA ARG A 143 -43.90 -12.02 -22.60
C ARG A 143 -43.20 -11.48 -21.39
N LEU A 144 -43.52 -10.24 -20.97
CA LEU A 144 -42.87 -9.54 -19.92
C LEU A 144 -43.58 -9.70 -18.58
N SER A 145 -42.87 -10.28 -17.60
CA SER A 145 -43.23 -10.15 -16.18
C SER A 145 -42.65 -8.87 -15.64
N ARG A 146 -43.50 -8.08 -14.97
CA ARG A 146 -43.12 -6.81 -14.35
C ARG A 146 -43.30 -6.89 -12.85
N HIS A 147 -42.57 -6.05 -12.14
CA HIS A 147 -42.60 -5.98 -10.69
C HIS A 147 -42.92 -4.55 -10.24
N VAL A 148 -43.65 -4.45 -9.16
CA VAL A 148 -43.85 -3.22 -8.39
C VAL A 148 -43.42 -3.52 -6.97
N HIS A 149 -42.46 -2.72 -6.50
CA HIS A 149 -41.97 -2.74 -5.14
C HIS A 149 -42.23 -1.39 -4.52
N GLN A 150 -43.09 -1.32 -3.51
CA GLN A 150 -43.55 -0.05 -2.93
C GLN A 150 -43.75 -0.20 -1.42
N GLN A 151 -43.42 0.86 -0.69
CA GLN A 151 -43.68 0.95 0.73
C GLN A 151 -44.99 1.73 0.97
N VAL A 152 -45.92 1.11 1.72
CA VAL A 152 -47.19 1.72 2.12
C VAL A 152 -47.35 1.55 3.62
N ASP A 153 -47.60 2.65 4.34
CA ASP A 153 -47.75 2.69 5.80
C ASP A 153 -46.60 1.98 6.57
N GLY A 154 -45.36 2.09 6.08
CA GLY A 154 -44.18 1.46 6.68
C GLY A 154 -44.02 -0.04 6.38
N GLN A 155 -44.91 -0.63 5.60
CA GLN A 155 -44.83 -2.03 5.14
C GLN A 155 -44.42 -2.08 3.67
N SER A 156 -43.47 -2.95 3.34
CA SER A 156 -43.01 -3.15 1.97
C SER A 156 -43.90 -4.19 1.25
N TYR A 157 -44.31 -3.85 0.04
CA TYR A 157 -45.14 -4.70 -0.83
C TYR A 157 -44.39 -4.99 -2.12
N LEU A 158 -44.24 -6.25 -2.46
CA LEU A 158 -43.69 -6.69 -3.74
C LEU A 158 -44.78 -7.42 -4.54
N LEU A 159 -45.16 -6.85 -5.68
CA LEU A 159 -46.07 -7.41 -6.62
C LEU A 159 -45.34 -7.81 -7.91
N SER A 160 -45.61 -8.98 -8.44
CA SER A 160 -45.26 -9.34 -9.80
C SER A 160 -46.55 -9.47 -10.64
N TYR A 161 -46.53 -9.00 -11.87
CA TYR A 161 -47.69 -9.08 -12.74
C TYR A 161 -47.31 -9.37 -14.19
N LYS A 162 -48.22 -10.07 -14.87
CA LYS A 162 -48.03 -10.48 -16.26
C LYS A 162 -49.35 -10.37 -17.00
N ALA A 163 -49.33 -9.71 -18.18
CA ALA A 163 -50.46 -9.61 -19.07
C ALA A 163 -50.80 -10.95 -19.72
N HIS A 164 -52.07 -11.24 -19.88
CA HIS A 164 -52.57 -12.40 -20.60
C HIS A 164 -53.81 -12.01 -21.42
N SER A 165 -53.88 -12.47 -22.66
CA SER A 165 -55.08 -12.30 -23.50
C SER A 165 -55.98 -13.51 -23.34
N THR A 166 -57.19 -13.32 -22.88
CA THR A 166 -58.18 -14.39 -22.75
C THR A 166 -58.66 -14.86 -24.14
N LEU A 167 -59.31 -16.04 -24.16
CA LEU A 167 -59.92 -16.59 -25.40
C LEU A 167 -60.99 -15.63 -25.99
N ALA A 168 -61.61 -14.78 -25.16
CA ALA A 168 -62.54 -13.74 -25.58
C ALA A 168 -61.87 -12.48 -26.10
N GLY A 169 -60.54 -12.42 -26.15
CA GLY A 169 -59.74 -11.25 -26.58
C GLY A 169 -59.65 -10.15 -25.52
N GLN A 170 -60.12 -10.38 -24.30
CA GLN A 170 -59.95 -9.44 -23.19
C GLN A 170 -58.59 -9.54 -22.57
N LEU A 171 -57.99 -8.39 -22.21
CA LEU A 171 -56.72 -8.35 -21.50
C LEU A 171 -56.97 -8.53 -20.00
N THR A 172 -56.25 -9.49 -19.44
CA THR A 172 -56.32 -9.81 -18.00
C THR A 172 -54.88 -9.94 -17.46
N TYR A 173 -54.68 -9.55 -16.23
CA TYR A 173 -53.35 -9.61 -15.57
C TYR A 173 -53.41 -10.65 -14.43
N ILE A 174 -52.41 -11.52 -14.41
CA ILE A 174 -52.14 -12.35 -13.22
C ILE A 174 -51.20 -11.53 -12.35
N VAL A 175 -51.62 -11.22 -11.13
CA VAL A 175 -50.81 -10.48 -10.14
C VAL A 175 -50.53 -11.43 -8.98
N ALA A 176 -49.22 -11.57 -8.64
CA ALA A 176 -48.79 -12.34 -7.46
C ALA A 176 -48.20 -11.35 -6.42
N TYR A 177 -48.65 -11.51 -5.18
CA TYR A 177 -48.14 -10.77 -4.03
C TYR A 177 -47.12 -11.61 -3.28
N HIS A 178 -45.86 -11.12 -3.22
CA HIS A 178 -44.79 -11.75 -2.47
C HIS A 178 -44.71 -11.17 -1.06
N ASP A 179 -44.55 -12.04 -0.09
CA ASP A 179 -44.26 -11.67 1.30
C ASP A 179 -42.81 -11.27 1.46
N THR A 180 -42.58 -9.98 1.60
CA THR A 180 -41.22 -9.43 1.82
C THR A 180 -40.63 -9.88 3.15
N GLY A 181 -41.47 -10.11 4.19
CA GLY A 181 -41.04 -10.71 5.46
C GLY A 181 -40.47 -12.11 5.26
N TYR A 182 -41.14 -12.96 4.46
CA TYR A 182 -40.63 -14.30 4.14
C TYR A 182 -39.28 -14.23 3.39
N LEU A 183 -39.11 -13.25 2.49
CA LEU A 183 -37.84 -13.06 1.82
C LEU A 183 -36.73 -12.71 2.81
N VAL A 184 -37.03 -11.86 3.78
CA VAL A 184 -36.07 -11.40 4.82
C VAL A 184 -35.75 -12.52 5.81
N ASP A 185 -36.76 -13.25 6.28
CA ASP A 185 -36.61 -14.21 7.38
C ASP A 185 -36.08 -15.59 6.94
N GLU A 186 -36.39 -16.00 5.69
CA GLU A 186 -36.10 -17.35 5.21
C GLU A 186 -35.13 -17.33 3.99
N VAL A 187 -35.42 -16.50 2.97
CA VAL A 187 -34.71 -16.56 1.69
C VAL A 187 -33.32 -15.95 1.81
N PHE A 188 -33.22 -14.75 2.41
CA PHE A 188 -31.95 -14.07 2.55
C PHE A 188 -30.96 -14.84 3.44
N PRO A 189 -31.35 -15.34 4.63
CA PRO A 189 -30.47 -16.18 5.43
C PRO A 189 -29.97 -17.40 4.67
N ALA A 190 -30.89 -18.13 3.98
CA ALA A 190 -30.52 -19.31 3.22
C ALA A 190 -29.54 -19.02 2.07
N MET A 191 -29.70 -17.87 1.40
CA MET A 191 -28.81 -17.46 0.28
C MET A 191 -27.46 -16.90 0.71
N PHE A 192 -27.40 -16.25 1.87
CA PHE A 192 -26.20 -15.57 2.32
C PHE A 192 -25.35 -16.42 3.30
N ALA A 193 -25.89 -17.50 3.86
CA ALA A 193 -25.21 -18.36 4.84
C ALA A 193 -23.88 -18.99 4.36
N GLY A 194 -23.72 -19.21 3.05
CA GLY A 194 -22.53 -19.90 2.52
C GLY A 194 -21.22 -19.11 2.65
N ASP A 195 -21.28 -17.80 2.76
CA ASP A 195 -20.13 -16.90 2.74
C ASP A 195 -19.96 -16.08 4.04
N GLU A 196 -20.74 -16.39 5.08
CA GLU A 196 -20.74 -15.63 6.34
C GLU A 196 -19.37 -15.59 7.06
N GLU A 197 -18.50 -16.54 6.81
CA GLU A 197 -17.15 -16.55 7.40
C GLU A 197 -16.27 -15.44 6.84
N THR A 198 -16.49 -15.03 5.60
CA THR A 198 -15.64 -14.07 4.89
C THR A 198 -16.31 -12.73 4.63
N THR A 199 -17.65 -12.74 4.53
CA THR A 199 -18.43 -11.60 4.03
C THR A 199 -19.60 -11.29 4.96
N ARG A 200 -19.91 -10.01 5.14
CA ARG A 200 -21.13 -9.54 5.81
C ARG A 200 -22.08 -8.99 4.77
N TYR A 201 -23.34 -9.35 4.92
CA TYR A 201 -24.44 -8.90 4.07
C TYR A 201 -25.41 -8.04 4.86
N ASN A 202 -25.84 -6.95 4.27
CA ASN A 202 -26.91 -6.10 4.79
C ASN A 202 -27.81 -5.68 3.63
N VAL A 203 -29.12 -5.71 3.81
CA VAL A 203 -30.08 -5.13 2.87
C VAL A 203 -30.68 -3.90 3.52
N VAL A 204 -30.61 -2.77 2.83
CA VAL A 204 -31.16 -1.49 3.29
C VAL A 204 -32.23 -0.99 2.34
N ASP A 205 -33.18 -0.25 2.89
CA ASP A 205 -34.21 0.48 2.13
C ASP A 205 -33.67 1.80 1.54
N GLU A 206 -34.53 2.58 0.90
CA GLU A 206 -34.20 3.92 0.36
C GLU A 206 -33.78 4.91 1.43
N SER A 207 -34.29 4.77 2.66
CA SER A 207 -33.93 5.58 3.82
C SER A 207 -32.62 5.12 4.48
N ASN A 208 -31.94 4.14 3.89
CA ASN A 208 -30.74 3.49 4.42
C ASN A 208 -30.95 2.79 5.77
N GLN A 209 -32.20 2.42 6.10
CA GLN A 209 -32.52 1.60 7.25
C GLN A 209 -32.29 0.12 6.92
N ALA A 210 -31.72 -0.62 7.89
CA ALA A 210 -31.47 -2.03 7.71
C ALA A 210 -32.79 -2.82 7.68
N VAL A 211 -33.04 -3.52 6.58
CA VAL A 211 -34.14 -4.46 6.39
C VAL A 211 -33.69 -5.87 6.78
N PHE A 212 -32.43 -6.21 6.50
CA PHE A 212 -31.81 -7.49 6.82
C PHE A 212 -30.34 -7.32 7.16
N GLY A 213 -29.86 -8.12 8.12
CA GLY A 213 -28.44 -8.18 8.49
C GLY A 213 -27.97 -7.04 9.40
N PRO A 214 -26.69 -7.06 9.81
CA PRO A 214 -26.11 -6.07 10.71
C PRO A 214 -25.86 -4.74 9.98
N ASP A 215 -25.91 -3.63 10.71
CA ASP A 215 -25.47 -2.34 10.20
C ASP A 215 -23.97 -2.39 9.83
N LEU A 216 -23.63 -1.89 8.64
CA LEU A 216 -22.28 -1.85 8.10
C LEU A 216 -21.68 -0.44 8.12
N SER A 217 -22.25 0.49 8.85
CA SER A 217 -21.77 1.89 8.95
C SER A 217 -20.36 1.98 9.55
N ASP A 218 -19.99 1.05 10.43
CA ASP A 218 -18.67 0.94 11.06
C ASP A 218 -17.54 0.53 10.09
N VAL A 219 -17.87 -0.08 8.96
CA VAL A 219 -16.93 -0.58 7.94
C VAL A 219 -17.15 0.06 6.58
N SER A 220 -17.67 1.27 6.55
CA SER A 220 -18.10 1.98 5.33
C SER A 220 -17.05 2.06 4.22
N THR A 221 -15.75 2.13 4.57
CA THR A 221 -14.63 2.23 3.60
C THR A 221 -14.57 1.06 2.62
N TYR A 222 -15.00 -0.14 3.05
CA TYR A 222 -14.97 -1.35 2.23
C TYR A 222 -16.37 -1.88 1.90
N THR A 223 -17.41 -1.08 2.14
CA THR A 223 -18.79 -1.48 1.86
C THR A 223 -19.18 -1.14 0.43
N VAL A 224 -19.62 -2.13 -0.32
CA VAL A 224 -20.12 -1.96 -1.69
C VAL A 224 -21.60 -2.25 -1.71
N GLY A 225 -22.38 -1.35 -2.33
CA GLY A 225 -23.82 -1.50 -2.48
C GLY A 225 -24.24 -1.79 -3.92
N HIS A 226 -25.16 -2.72 -4.11
CA HIS A 226 -25.79 -3.00 -5.41
C HIS A 226 -27.32 -3.05 -5.27
N ARG A 227 -28.02 -2.29 -6.12
CA ARG A 227 -29.51 -2.29 -6.13
C ARG A 227 -30.04 -3.53 -6.81
N PHE A 228 -31.24 -3.93 -6.44
CA PHE A 228 -32.01 -4.93 -7.19
C PHE A 228 -32.62 -4.26 -8.43
N PRO A 229 -32.20 -4.62 -9.66
CA PRO A 229 -32.61 -3.85 -10.83
C PRO A 229 -34.05 -4.13 -11.31
N THR A 230 -34.63 -5.30 -10.99
CA THR A 230 -35.92 -5.69 -11.58
C THR A 230 -37.00 -6.04 -10.59
N THR A 231 -36.69 -6.39 -9.34
CA THR A 231 -37.70 -6.88 -8.37
C THR A 231 -37.80 -5.97 -7.15
N LEU A 232 -36.83 -5.97 -6.28
CA LEU A 232 -36.80 -5.23 -5.01
C LEU A 232 -36.10 -3.89 -5.18
N TYR A 233 -36.46 -3.08 -6.17
CA TYR A 233 -35.70 -1.90 -6.59
C TYR A 233 -35.64 -0.76 -5.56
N GLU A 234 -36.51 -0.74 -4.54
CA GLU A 234 -36.40 0.18 -3.40
C GLU A 234 -35.34 -0.30 -2.38
N TRP A 235 -34.86 -1.53 -2.52
CA TRP A 235 -33.85 -2.09 -1.65
C TRP A 235 -32.47 -2.14 -2.31
N ARG A 236 -31.44 -2.14 -1.47
CA ARG A 236 -30.06 -2.25 -1.91
C ARG A 236 -29.34 -3.27 -1.03
N LEU A 237 -28.67 -4.22 -1.67
CA LEU A 237 -27.76 -5.13 -0.99
C LEU A 237 -26.43 -4.42 -0.75
N GLN A 238 -25.95 -4.41 0.48
CA GLN A 238 -24.63 -3.95 0.89
C GLN A 238 -23.80 -5.16 1.29
N VAL A 239 -22.53 -5.15 0.86
CA VAL A 239 -21.60 -6.23 1.09
C VAL A 239 -20.29 -5.65 1.63
N ALA A 240 -19.79 -6.21 2.73
CA ALA A 240 -18.54 -5.82 3.35
C ALA A 240 -17.74 -7.07 3.76
N PRO A 241 -16.38 -7.01 3.74
CA PRO A 241 -15.58 -8.12 4.22
C PRO A 241 -15.69 -8.21 5.75
N ARG A 242 -15.80 -9.41 6.30
CA ARG A 242 -15.91 -9.62 7.76
C ARG A 242 -14.66 -9.12 8.51
N GLN A 243 -13.51 -9.18 7.87
CA GLN A 243 -12.22 -8.75 8.43
C GLN A 243 -11.83 -7.34 7.98
N ALA A 244 -12.77 -6.47 7.66
CA ALA A 244 -12.51 -5.09 7.20
C ALA A 244 -11.59 -4.33 8.15
N ALA A 245 -11.77 -4.46 9.46
CA ALA A 245 -10.91 -3.85 10.48
C ALA A 245 -9.46 -4.36 10.43
N LEU A 246 -9.24 -5.64 10.13
CA LEU A 246 -7.90 -6.21 9.95
C LEU A 246 -7.26 -5.74 8.65
N LEU A 247 -8.03 -5.63 7.56
CA LEU A 247 -7.56 -5.10 6.28
C LEU A 247 -7.15 -3.63 6.43
N GLN A 248 -7.92 -2.83 7.15
CA GLN A 248 -7.61 -1.44 7.45
C GLN A 248 -6.37 -1.31 8.33
N ALA A 249 -6.22 -2.15 9.36
CA ALA A 249 -5.02 -2.18 10.19
C ALA A 249 -3.79 -2.60 9.36
N GLN A 250 -3.91 -3.60 8.50
CA GLN A 250 -2.81 -4.06 7.64
C GLN A 250 -2.40 -3.01 6.60
N SER A 251 -3.34 -2.25 6.02
CA SER A 251 -3.03 -1.16 5.09
C SER A 251 -2.23 -0.05 5.77
N LEU A 252 -2.61 0.34 7.00
CA LEU A 252 -1.88 1.32 7.80
C LEU A 252 -0.48 0.83 8.21
N PHE A 253 -0.34 -0.46 8.58
CA PHE A 253 0.98 -1.05 8.88
C PHE A 253 1.87 -1.15 7.65
N ARG A 254 1.33 -1.50 6.50
CA ARG A 254 2.07 -1.52 5.22
C ARG A 254 2.55 -0.12 4.82
N LEU A 255 1.69 0.90 4.89
CA LEU A 255 2.06 2.28 4.60
C LEU A 255 3.19 2.79 5.51
N ARG A 256 3.16 2.48 6.81
CA ARG A 256 4.23 2.85 7.75
C ARG A 256 5.52 2.07 7.50
N GLY A 257 5.44 0.78 7.22
CA GLY A 257 6.59 -0.08 6.96
C GLY A 257 7.30 0.25 5.64
N THR A 258 6.54 0.48 4.57
CA THR A 258 7.10 0.82 3.25
C THR A 258 7.69 2.23 3.21
N ALA A 259 7.15 3.19 3.97
CA ALA A 259 7.73 4.52 4.10
C ALA A 259 9.02 4.55 4.93
N ALA A 260 9.21 3.63 5.88
CA ALA A 260 10.41 3.57 6.72
C ALA A 260 11.66 3.12 5.93
N LEU A 261 11.53 2.19 4.99
CA LEU A 261 12.65 1.65 4.22
C LEU A 261 13.42 2.71 3.40
N PRO A 262 12.78 3.58 2.60
CA PRO A 262 13.48 4.64 1.87
C PRO A 262 14.11 5.67 2.81
N ILE A 263 13.51 5.98 3.95
CA ILE A 263 14.08 6.90 4.94
C ILE A 263 15.35 6.30 5.55
N VAL A 264 15.32 5.03 5.97
CA VAL A 264 16.48 4.34 6.53
C VAL A 264 17.61 4.23 5.50
N SER A 265 17.31 3.88 4.26
CA SER A 265 18.32 3.81 3.20
C SER A 265 18.92 5.17 2.89
N PHE A 266 18.13 6.24 2.88
CA PHE A 266 18.62 7.61 2.70
C PHE A 266 19.56 8.03 3.84
N VAL A 267 19.22 7.73 5.09
CA VAL A 267 20.08 8.01 6.26
C VAL A 267 21.41 7.25 6.17
N ILE A 268 21.38 5.97 5.79
CA ILE A 268 22.59 5.16 5.62
C ILE A 268 23.49 5.74 4.52
N ILE A 269 22.93 6.14 3.39
CA ILE A 269 23.68 6.75 2.28
C ILE A 269 24.29 8.09 2.74
N LEU A 270 23.55 8.91 3.46
CA LEU A 270 24.02 10.20 3.97
C LEU A 270 25.18 10.00 4.95
N LEU A 271 25.04 9.09 5.91
CA LEU A 271 26.10 8.76 6.87
C LEU A 271 27.35 8.20 6.18
N SER A 272 27.17 7.36 5.16
CA SER A 272 28.29 6.82 4.37
C SER A 272 29.00 7.91 3.59
N ALA A 273 28.28 8.87 3.02
CA ALA A 273 28.86 10.02 2.32
C ALA A 273 29.65 10.92 3.29
N ILE A 274 29.12 11.20 4.47
CA ILE A 274 29.80 11.97 5.51
C ILE A 274 31.09 11.25 5.97
N PHE A 275 31.00 9.95 6.26
CA PHE A 275 32.16 9.14 6.65
C PHE A 275 33.25 9.18 5.59
N PHE A 276 32.87 9.04 4.31
CA PHE A 276 33.82 9.09 3.19
C PHE A 276 34.53 10.46 3.09
N LEU A 277 33.80 11.57 3.29
CA LEU A 277 34.39 12.90 3.30
C LEU A 277 35.41 13.07 4.43
N PHE A 278 35.10 12.59 5.64
CA PHE A 278 36.02 12.58 6.76
C PHE A 278 37.29 11.76 6.48
N ALA A 279 37.11 10.54 5.91
CA ALA A 279 38.23 9.67 5.55
C ALA A 279 39.14 10.33 4.50
N ALA A 280 38.56 10.93 3.46
CA ALA A 280 39.30 11.64 2.41
C ALA A 280 40.03 12.85 2.92
N GLU A 281 39.47 13.62 3.84
CA GLU A 281 40.15 14.80 4.46
C GLU A 281 41.31 14.34 5.34
N LYS A 282 41.15 13.28 6.13
CA LYS A 282 42.22 12.68 6.94
C LYS A 282 43.38 12.23 6.07
N GLU A 283 43.12 11.54 4.98
CA GLU A 283 44.16 11.09 4.03
C GLU A 283 44.90 12.26 3.38
N ARG A 284 44.16 13.30 3.00
CA ARG A 284 44.78 14.54 2.46
C ARG A 284 45.72 15.21 3.45
N ARG A 285 45.32 15.31 4.72
CA ARG A 285 46.18 15.88 5.76
C ARG A 285 47.46 15.10 5.95
N LEU A 286 47.35 13.75 5.98
CA LEU A 286 48.52 12.87 6.07
C LEU A 286 49.45 13.02 4.86
N ASN A 287 48.93 13.06 3.65
CA ASN A 287 49.70 13.24 2.42
C ASN A 287 50.39 14.62 2.37
N LYS A 288 49.72 15.69 2.86
CA LYS A 288 50.30 17.02 2.96
C LYS A 288 51.47 17.05 3.94
N LEU A 289 51.31 16.50 5.14
CA LEU A 289 52.37 16.40 6.15
C LEU A 289 53.54 15.59 5.62
N LYS A 290 53.31 14.48 4.91
CA LYS A 290 54.35 13.68 4.28
C LYS A 290 55.13 14.44 3.21
N SER A 291 54.44 15.26 2.39
CA SER A 291 55.08 16.10 1.37
C SER A 291 55.89 17.23 1.99
N GLU A 292 55.39 17.89 3.04
CA GLU A 292 56.09 18.93 3.78
C GLU A 292 57.36 18.37 4.46
N LEU A 293 57.24 17.20 5.08
CA LEU A 293 58.39 16.50 5.66
C LEU A 293 59.47 16.20 4.61
N MET A 294 59.10 15.67 3.46
CA MET A 294 60.03 15.35 2.38
C MET A 294 60.71 16.61 1.81
N ALA A 295 59.97 17.73 1.69
CA ALA A 295 60.53 19.01 1.26
C ALA A 295 61.54 19.57 2.29
N ASN A 296 61.22 19.53 3.58
CA ASN A 296 62.10 19.98 4.65
C ASN A 296 63.37 19.13 4.75
N VAL A 297 63.22 17.79 4.72
CA VAL A 297 64.38 16.88 4.71
C VAL A 297 65.30 17.18 3.52
N SER A 298 64.74 17.35 2.32
CA SER A 298 65.53 17.65 1.13
C SER A 298 66.33 18.98 1.28
N HIS A 299 65.70 19.99 1.90
CA HIS A 299 66.36 21.26 2.17
C HIS A 299 67.46 21.13 3.22
N GLU A 300 67.18 20.43 4.33
CA GLU A 300 68.16 20.19 5.41
C GLU A 300 69.35 19.33 4.99
N LEU A 301 69.17 18.39 4.02
CA LEU A 301 70.26 17.62 3.44
C LEU A 301 71.14 18.45 2.45
N LYS A 302 70.52 19.37 1.71
CA LYS A 302 71.26 20.16 0.68
C LYS A 302 72.30 21.10 1.25
N THR A 303 72.05 21.68 2.42
CA THR A 303 72.96 22.67 3.06
C THR A 303 74.29 22.03 3.46
N PRO A 304 74.33 20.98 4.30
CA PRO A 304 75.60 20.33 4.66
C PRO A 304 76.36 19.74 3.46
N LEU A 305 75.56 19.14 2.50
CA LEU A 305 76.17 18.63 1.27
C LEU A 305 76.88 19.70 0.45
N SER A 306 76.28 20.90 0.39
CA SER A 306 76.90 22.04 -0.30
C SER A 306 78.19 22.53 0.40
N VAL A 307 78.23 22.51 1.75
CA VAL A 307 79.41 22.82 2.55
C VAL A 307 80.49 21.78 2.32
N VAL A 308 80.17 20.46 2.43
CA VAL A 308 81.11 19.40 2.13
C VAL A 308 81.73 19.55 0.74
N ARG A 309 80.92 19.79 -0.28
CA ARG A 309 81.32 19.97 -1.66
C ARG A 309 82.26 21.19 -1.81
N MET A 310 81.90 22.33 -1.21
CA MET A 310 82.70 23.58 -1.27
C MET A 310 84.11 23.39 -0.71
N PHE A 311 84.21 22.79 0.48
CA PHE A 311 85.50 22.54 1.10
C PHE A 311 86.32 21.46 0.38
N ALA A 312 85.65 20.42 -0.12
CA ALA A 312 86.34 19.40 -0.93
C ALA A 312 86.86 20.00 -2.26
N ASP A 313 86.12 20.86 -2.92
CA ASP A 313 86.60 21.58 -4.13
C ASP A 313 87.75 22.52 -3.84
N MET A 314 87.76 23.21 -2.66
CA MET A 314 88.91 24.04 -2.23
C MET A 314 90.15 23.17 -2.00
N LEU A 315 90.01 22.04 -1.34
CA LEU A 315 91.13 21.10 -1.14
C LEU A 315 91.64 20.52 -2.46
N ARG A 316 90.80 20.15 -3.37
CA ARG A 316 91.18 19.62 -4.69
C ARG A 316 91.87 20.62 -5.57
N SER A 317 91.52 21.90 -5.46
CA SER A 317 92.10 23.02 -6.28
C SER A 317 93.42 23.57 -5.74
N ASP A 318 93.97 22.96 -4.69
CA ASP A 318 95.18 23.34 -4.02
C ASP A 318 95.19 24.84 -3.60
N ARG A 319 94.00 25.42 -3.30
CA ARG A 319 93.79 26.80 -2.88
C ARG A 319 93.80 26.99 -1.36
N VAL A 320 94.54 26.12 -0.68
CA VAL A 320 94.62 26.15 0.78
C VAL A 320 95.92 26.82 1.18
N PRO A 321 95.94 27.91 1.95
CA PRO A 321 97.12 28.73 2.17
C PRO A 321 98.09 28.14 3.22
N SER A 322 97.64 27.15 4.06
CA SER A 322 98.53 26.46 5.04
C SER A 322 98.01 25.06 5.39
N ASP A 323 98.86 24.18 5.95
CA ASP A 323 98.53 22.84 6.39
C ASP A 323 97.53 22.85 7.56
N GLU A 324 97.57 23.90 8.44
CA GLU A 324 96.53 24.06 9.50
C GLU A 324 95.17 24.29 8.93
N ARG A 325 95.04 25.10 7.88
CA ARG A 325 93.78 25.33 7.17
C ARG A 325 93.29 24.10 6.43
N ARG A 326 94.20 23.27 5.97
CA ARG A 326 93.87 21.95 5.34
C ARG A 326 93.20 21.00 6.35
N HIS A 327 93.74 20.94 7.56
CA HIS A 327 93.15 20.16 8.62
C HIS A 327 91.75 20.70 9.06
N GLU A 328 91.66 22.05 9.18
CA GLU A 328 90.41 22.70 9.49
C GLU A 328 89.30 22.35 8.48
N TYR A 329 89.60 22.36 7.16
CA TYR A 329 88.65 22.02 6.10
C TYR A 329 88.24 20.54 6.14
N LEU A 330 89.20 19.68 6.42
CA LEU A 330 88.90 18.23 6.61
C LEU A 330 87.97 17.98 7.81
N ASP A 331 88.22 18.69 8.93
CA ASP A 331 87.40 18.62 10.13
C ASP A 331 85.98 19.14 9.87
N ILE A 332 85.79 20.16 9.07
CA ILE A 332 84.46 20.62 8.66
C ILE A 332 83.72 19.58 7.80
N ILE A 333 84.47 18.98 6.83
CA ILE A 333 83.91 17.93 5.98
C ILE A 333 83.48 16.74 6.85
N CYS A 334 84.31 16.30 7.80
CA CYS A 334 83.96 15.20 8.70
C CYS A 334 82.71 15.52 9.54
N ARG A 335 82.66 16.70 10.19
CA ARG A 335 81.50 17.10 11.00
C ARG A 335 80.19 17.21 10.19
N GLU A 336 80.26 17.83 9.01
CA GLU A 336 79.04 17.93 8.17
C GLU A 336 78.60 16.54 7.59
N SER A 337 79.56 15.63 7.37
CA SER A 337 79.23 14.20 6.96
C SER A 337 78.56 13.41 8.09
N GLU A 338 79.05 13.57 9.34
CA GLU A 338 78.40 12.95 10.52
C GLU A 338 77.00 13.50 10.75
N ARG A 339 76.86 14.85 10.58
CA ARG A 339 75.52 15.45 10.64
C ARG A 339 74.56 14.94 9.57
N LEU A 340 75.04 14.75 8.33
CA LEU A 340 74.31 14.19 7.23
C LEU A 340 73.89 12.73 7.55
N THR A 341 74.76 11.91 8.09
CA THR A 341 74.46 10.55 8.51
C THR A 341 73.37 10.54 9.57
N SER A 342 73.47 11.37 10.60
CA SER A 342 72.43 11.49 11.64
C SER A 342 71.08 11.92 11.10
N LEU A 343 71.04 12.86 10.13
CA LEU A 343 69.78 13.26 9.48
C LEU A 343 69.17 12.13 8.66
N ILE A 344 69.99 11.34 7.94
CA ILE A 344 69.52 10.18 7.16
C ILE A 344 68.95 9.13 8.11
N ASP A 345 69.63 8.78 9.20
CA ASP A 345 69.19 7.82 10.19
C ASP A 345 67.84 8.23 10.80
N ASN A 346 67.67 9.51 11.16
CA ASN A 346 66.40 10.04 11.66
C ASN A 346 65.24 9.87 10.64
N VAL A 347 65.52 10.08 9.34
CA VAL A 347 64.53 9.88 8.27
C VAL A 347 64.17 8.40 8.08
N LEU A 348 65.16 7.52 8.15
CA LEU A 348 64.97 6.09 8.05
C LEU A 348 64.15 5.54 9.26
N ASP A 349 64.49 6.01 10.46
CA ASP A 349 63.74 5.67 11.66
C ASP A 349 62.30 6.12 11.59
N PHE A 350 62.05 7.35 11.11
CA PHE A 350 60.67 7.84 10.87
C PHE A 350 59.94 6.98 9.83
N SER A 351 60.60 6.64 8.72
CA SER A 351 60.01 5.77 7.69
C SER A 351 59.67 4.35 8.20
N ALA A 352 60.54 3.79 9.05
CA ALA A 352 60.31 2.50 9.69
C ALA A 352 59.12 2.56 10.67
N LEU A 353 58.95 3.67 11.36
CA LEU A 353 57.79 3.92 12.23
C LEU A 353 56.46 4.01 11.44
N ASP A 354 56.45 4.74 10.34
CA ASP A 354 55.28 4.94 9.49
C ASP A 354 54.85 3.64 8.81
N SER A 355 55.80 2.75 8.50
CA SER A 355 55.53 1.41 7.91
C SER A 355 55.14 0.34 8.94
N GLY A 356 55.06 0.66 10.23
CA GLY A 356 54.76 -0.29 11.30
C GLY A 356 55.86 -1.32 11.60
N GLN A 357 57.05 -1.14 11.02
CA GLN A 357 58.22 -2.04 11.20
C GLN A 357 59.14 -1.59 12.33
N GLY A 358 58.75 -0.58 13.12
CA GLY A 358 59.55 -0.08 14.24
C GLY A 358 59.73 -1.13 15.32
N ASN A 359 60.93 -1.68 15.45
CA ASN A 359 61.29 -2.67 16.43
C ASN A 359 61.59 -2.00 17.78
N TYR A 360 60.53 -1.60 18.52
CA TYR A 360 60.66 -1.02 19.84
C TYR A 360 61.09 -2.08 20.85
N ARG A 361 62.26 -1.97 21.42
CA ARG A 361 62.69 -2.75 22.60
C ARG A 361 62.38 -1.96 23.87
N LEU A 362 61.16 -2.14 24.37
CA LEU A 362 60.77 -1.55 25.66
C LEU A 362 61.62 -2.16 26.80
N ARG A 363 62.37 -1.30 27.52
CA ARG A 363 63.12 -1.69 28.71
C ARG A 363 62.57 -0.87 29.89
N LYS A 364 62.50 -1.50 31.04
CA LYS A 364 62.24 -0.79 32.31
C LYS A 364 63.47 0.13 32.59
N GLY A 365 63.23 1.40 32.78
CA GLY A 365 64.27 2.37 33.11
C GLY A 365 63.70 3.54 33.92
N ASP A 366 64.58 4.32 34.53
CA ASP A 366 64.18 5.53 35.23
C ASP A 366 64.03 6.68 34.23
N LEU A 367 62.89 7.40 34.31
CA LEU A 367 62.59 8.51 33.44
C LEU A 367 63.57 9.68 33.69
N GLY A 368 64.05 9.85 34.94
CA GLY A 368 65.03 10.88 35.30
C GLY A 368 66.38 10.67 34.57
N ASP A 369 66.86 9.43 34.50
CA ASP A 369 68.06 9.07 33.75
C ASP A 369 67.90 9.26 32.24
N ALA A 370 66.72 9.02 31.71
CA ALA A 370 66.42 9.23 30.29
C ALA A 370 66.43 10.72 29.93
N VAL A 371 65.84 11.57 30.77
CA VAL A 371 65.85 13.00 30.62
C VAL A 371 67.23 13.62 30.78
N ALA A 372 68.01 13.14 31.75
CA ALA A 372 69.40 13.59 31.96
C ALA A 372 70.29 13.30 30.72
N ARG A 373 70.19 12.09 30.16
CA ARG A 373 70.90 11.71 28.91
C ARG A 373 70.45 12.54 27.69
N ALA A 374 69.15 12.83 27.63
CA ALA A 374 68.67 13.70 26.54
C ALA A 374 69.19 15.14 26.66
N LEU A 375 69.29 15.70 27.86
CA LEU A 375 69.83 17.01 28.11
C LEU A 375 71.34 17.07 27.82
N ASP A 376 72.11 16.04 28.19
CA ASP A 376 73.56 16.00 27.89
C ASP A 376 73.82 15.89 26.38
N ALA A 377 72.92 15.27 25.59
CA ALA A 377 73.05 15.21 24.13
C ALA A 377 72.79 16.57 23.44
N PHE A 378 72.16 17.53 24.13
CA PHE A 378 71.91 18.94 23.65
C PHE A 378 72.90 19.94 24.16
N ARG A 379 73.92 19.59 24.98
CA ARG A 379 75.04 20.45 25.35
C ARG A 379 76.18 20.27 24.38
#